data_c782f3b651db542092eb3a5d68abd388
#
_entry.id   c782f3b651db542092eb3a5d68abd388
#
_cell.length_a   1.000
_cell.length_b   1.000
_cell.length_c   1.000
_cell.angle_alpha   90.00
_cell.angle_beta   90.00
_cell.angle_gamma   90.00
#
_symmetry.space_group_name_H-M   'P 1'
#
loop_
_entity.id
_entity.type
_entity.pdbx_description
1 polymer ?
#
loop_
_entity_poly.entity_id
_entity_poly.type
_entity_poly.pdbx_seq_one_letter_code
_entity_poly.pdbx_strand_id
1 'polypeptide(L)'
;QKSIHKLNPASIKKPVPWYQQTTEFTCGPAALMMAMASQKETLQPNQALELDIWRQATSIFMTSGHGGTHPFGLALAANDQGFQVELFINTQATPFLEGVRSSNKKDILEVVHEQFKQRVESRTDIKLHYQDTSQDQVEHWLNNDYAVLVLISTYRLDGRKAPHWVAVTHIDEHCLYVHDPDCEASASDDRKSNKQGAIDCQHVPIARTDFDKMSAFGASKLRTAIAIKPI
;
A
#
# COMPACT_ATOMS: atom_id res chain seq x y z
N GLN A 1 10.42 -24.43 -18.65
CA GLN A 1 9.07 -24.13 -18.18
C GLN A 1 9.16 -23.75 -16.71
N LYS A 2 9.08 -22.44 -16.39
CA LYS A 2 8.95 -21.99 -15.00
C LYS A 2 7.52 -22.36 -14.54
N SER A 3 7.43 -23.29 -13.61
CA SER A 3 6.19 -23.62 -12.93
C SER A 3 5.66 -22.35 -12.28
N ILE A 4 4.51 -21.87 -12.72
CA ILE A 4 3.81 -20.76 -12.07
C ILE A 4 3.25 -21.32 -10.77
N HIS A 5 3.85 -20.97 -9.64
CA HIS A 5 3.31 -21.31 -8.34
C HIS A 5 1.95 -20.62 -8.16
N LYS A 6 0.89 -21.38 -8.31
CA LYS A 6 -0.46 -20.88 -8.03
C LYS A 6 -0.73 -21.06 -6.53
N LEU A 7 -1.06 -19.96 -5.86
CA LEU A 7 -1.53 -20.00 -4.50
C LEU A 7 -2.78 -20.90 -4.42
N ASN A 8 -2.77 -21.82 -3.45
CA ASN A 8 -4.00 -22.54 -3.09
C ASN A 8 -4.90 -21.60 -2.27
N PRO A 9 -6.08 -21.19 -2.79
CA PRO A 9 -6.97 -20.31 -2.04
C PRO A 9 -7.35 -20.81 -0.65
N ALA A 10 -7.36 -22.14 -0.47
CA ALA A 10 -7.66 -22.76 0.84
C ALA A 10 -6.59 -22.51 1.91
N SER A 11 -5.39 -22.05 1.52
CA SER A 11 -4.31 -21.71 2.48
C SER A 11 -4.45 -20.31 3.09
N ILE A 12 -5.35 -19.48 2.56
CA ILE A 12 -5.56 -18.12 3.05
C ILE A 12 -6.47 -18.15 4.27
N LYS A 13 -5.93 -17.78 5.43
CA LYS A 13 -6.68 -17.77 6.70
C LYS A 13 -7.79 -16.74 6.74
N LYS A 14 -7.56 -15.56 6.17
CA LYS A 14 -8.54 -14.47 6.03
C LYS A 14 -8.55 -13.99 4.59
N PRO A 15 -9.69 -14.12 3.89
CA PRO A 15 -9.79 -13.61 2.51
C PRO A 15 -9.70 -12.08 2.53
N VAL A 16 -8.89 -11.53 1.64
CA VAL A 16 -8.80 -10.10 1.40
C VAL A 16 -9.61 -9.81 0.14
N PRO A 17 -10.68 -8.99 0.22
CA PRO A 17 -11.43 -8.62 -0.98
C PRO A 17 -10.56 -7.75 -1.89
N TRP A 18 -10.67 -7.99 -3.19
CA TRP A 18 -9.97 -7.16 -4.17
C TRP A 18 -10.82 -5.96 -4.57
N TYR A 19 -10.19 -4.80 -4.69
CA TYR A 19 -10.81 -3.56 -5.14
C TYR A 19 -9.90 -2.84 -6.13
N GLN A 20 -10.45 -2.46 -7.28
CA GLN A 20 -9.72 -1.67 -8.25
C GLN A 20 -9.78 -0.19 -7.91
N GLN A 21 -8.63 0.46 -7.83
CA GLN A 21 -8.57 1.92 -7.71
C GLN A 21 -9.29 2.59 -8.89
N THR A 22 -9.98 3.67 -8.61
CA THR A 22 -10.78 4.37 -9.61
C THR A 22 -10.06 5.58 -10.23
N THR A 23 -8.87 5.89 -9.75
CA THR A 23 -8.02 7.00 -10.23
C THR A 23 -6.57 6.55 -10.32
N GLU A 24 -5.73 7.31 -11.00
CA GLU A 24 -4.29 7.04 -11.14
C GLU A 24 -3.49 7.27 -9.85
N PHE A 25 -4.07 7.95 -8.85
CA PHE A 25 -3.34 8.39 -7.64
C PHE A 25 -3.88 7.77 -6.34
N THR A 26 -4.81 6.84 -6.39
CA THR A 26 -5.48 6.26 -5.21
C THR A 26 -5.08 4.81 -4.92
N CYS A 27 -3.88 4.38 -5.30
CA CYS A 27 -3.40 3.04 -4.96
C CYS A 27 -3.30 2.81 -3.44
N GLY A 28 -2.82 3.81 -2.68
CA GLY A 28 -2.75 3.75 -1.23
C GLY A 28 -4.12 3.58 -0.57
N PRO A 29 -5.08 4.47 -0.83
CA PRO A 29 -6.46 4.32 -0.36
C PRO A 29 -7.10 2.98 -0.73
N ALA A 30 -6.93 2.52 -1.96
CA ALA A 30 -7.48 1.24 -2.39
C ALA A 30 -6.85 0.05 -1.66
N ALA A 31 -5.53 0.02 -1.52
CA ALA A 31 -4.82 -1.01 -0.75
C ALA A 31 -5.26 -1.00 0.73
N LEU A 32 -5.40 0.18 1.34
CA LEU A 32 -5.88 0.31 2.71
C LEU A 32 -7.31 -0.20 2.86
N MET A 33 -8.21 0.13 1.94
CA MET A 33 -9.59 -0.37 1.96
C MET A 33 -9.65 -1.89 1.87
N MET A 34 -8.85 -2.51 1.02
CA MET A 34 -8.76 -3.98 0.94
C MET A 34 -8.30 -4.58 2.27
N ALA A 35 -7.27 -4.01 2.89
CA ALA A 35 -6.78 -4.45 4.18
C ALA A 35 -7.83 -4.28 5.29
N MET A 36 -8.49 -3.14 5.37
CA MET A 36 -9.56 -2.88 6.35
C MET A 36 -10.76 -3.81 6.16
N ALA A 37 -11.20 -4.01 4.91
CA ALA A 37 -12.33 -4.88 4.60
C ALA A 37 -12.07 -6.36 4.95
N SER A 38 -10.81 -6.82 4.89
CA SER A 38 -10.44 -8.15 5.35
C SER A 38 -10.63 -8.34 6.86
N GLN A 39 -10.68 -7.26 7.62
CA GLN A 39 -10.75 -7.25 9.09
C GLN A 39 -12.15 -6.88 9.62
N LYS A 40 -12.94 -6.15 8.85
CA LYS A 40 -14.30 -5.71 9.20
C LYS A 40 -15.26 -6.00 8.06
N GLU A 41 -16.16 -6.95 8.26
CA GLU A 41 -17.17 -7.32 7.25
C GLU A 41 -18.14 -6.19 6.91
N THR A 42 -18.35 -5.27 7.85
CA THR A 42 -19.24 -4.11 7.67
C THR A 42 -18.61 -3.03 6.79
N LEU A 43 -17.28 -3.04 6.58
CA LEU A 43 -16.60 -2.08 5.74
C LEU A 43 -16.60 -2.58 4.29
N GLN A 44 -17.25 -1.83 3.40
CA GLN A 44 -17.31 -2.15 1.98
C GLN A 44 -16.47 -1.12 1.19
N PRO A 45 -15.43 -1.57 0.46
CA PRO A 45 -14.67 -0.69 -0.42
C PRO A 45 -15.58 -0.03 -1.46
N ASN A 46 -15.46 1.28 -1.59
CA ASN A 46 -16.18 2.07 -2.58
C ASN A 46 -15.43 3.36 -2.91
N GLN A 47 -15.83 4.01 -3.99
CA GLN A 47 -15.15 5.22 -4.46
C GLN A 47 -15.24 6.39 -3.48
N ALA A 48 -16.35 6.55 -2.77
CA ALA A 48 -16.50 7.63 -1.80
C ALA A 48 -15.47 7.48 -0.65
N LEU A 49 -15.33 6.29 -0.11
CA LEU A 49 -14.33 5.99 0.92
C LEU A 49 -12.90 6.12 0.37
N GLU A 50 -12.66 5.66 -0.84
CA GLU A 50 -11.37 5.80 -1.53
C GLU A 50 -10.93 7.27 -1.60
N LEU A 51 -11.82 8.14 -2.03
CA LEU A 51 -11.54 9.59 -2.15
C LEU A 51 -11.42 10.28 -0.79
N ASP A 52 -12.21 9.86 0.20
CA ASP A 52 -12.09 10.39 1.57
C ASP A 52 -10.74 10.04 2.20
N ILE A 53 -10.29 8.82 2.03
CA ILE A 53 -8.95 8.40 2.49
C ILE A 53 -7.87 9.19 1.75
N TRP A 54 -8.00 9.37 0.44
CA TRP A 54 -7.05 10.15 -0.34
C TRP A 54 -6.95 11.59 0.15
N ARG A 55 -8.07 12.26 0.38
CA ARG A 55 -8.07 13.65 0.91
C ARG A 55 -7.37 13.73 2.26
N GLN A 56 -7.54 12.73 3.10
CA GLN A 56 -6.93 12.69 4.43
C GLN A 56 -5.43 12.38 4.38
N ALA A 57 -4.99 11.55 3.43
CA ALA A 57 -3.65 10.98 3.39
C ALA A 57 -2.72 11.63 2.36
N THR A 58 -3.25 12.40 1.41
CA THR A 58 -2.41 13.03 0.38
C THR A 58 -1.53 14.13 0.95
N SER A 59 -0.31 14.21 0.46
CA SER A 59 0.64 15.26 0.79
C SER A 59 0.63 16.43 -0.19
N ILE A 60 -0.11 16.34 -1.29
CA ILE A 60 -0.17 17.37 -2.35
C ILE A 60 -1.62 17.70 -2.68
N PHE A 61 -2.01 18.95 -2.44
CA PHE A 61 -3.36 19.50 -2.71
C PHE A 61 -3.41 20.50 -3.86
N MET A 62 -2.45 20.48 -4.74
CA MET A 62 -2.28 21.56 -5.71
C MET A 62 -3.13 21.37 -6.96
N THR A 63 -3.58 22.49 -7.54
CA THR A 63 -4.37 22.51 -8.78
C THR A 63 -3.66 21.94 -10.00
N SER A 64 -2.34 21.82 -9.96
CA SER A 64 -1.51 21.33 -11.07
C SER A 64 -1.23 19.82 -11.03
N GLY A 65 -1.91 19.06 -10.22
CA GLY A 65 -1.74 17.62 -10.15
C GLY A 65 -2.25 17.01 -8.84
N HIS A 66 -2.47 15.70 -8.88
CA HIS A 66 -2.88 14.93 -7.71
C HIS A 66 -1.67 14.14 -7.21
N GLY A 67 -1.37 14.27 -5.93
CA GLY A 67 -0.30 13.52 -5.29
C GLY A 67 -0.77 12.14 -4.84
N GLY A 68 0.18 11.22 -4.68
CA GLY A 68 -0.03 9.99 -3.97
C GLY A 68 -0.26 10.23 -2.47
N THR A 69 -0.33 9.16 -1.71
CA THR A 69 -0.61 9.23 -0.27
C THR A 69 0.65 9.03 0.56
N HIS A 70 0.70 9.73 1.68
CA HIS A 70 1.75 9.63 2.67
C HIS A 70 1.50 8.42 3.59
N PRO A 71 2.51 7.61 3.95
CA PRO A 71 2.32 6.48 4.85
C PRO A 71 1.72 6.87 6.21
N PHE A 72 2.10 8.01 6.78
CA PHE A 72 1.52 8.50 8.02
C PHE A 72 0.05 8.91 7.85
N GLY A 73 -0.30 9.50 6.71
CA GLY A 73 -1.67 9.83 6.37
C GLY A 73 -2.56 8.59 6.24
N LEU A 74 -2.05 7.53 5.62
CA LEU A 74 -2.76 6.24 5.55
C LEU A 74 -2.95 5.60 6.94
N ALA A 75 -1.93 5.66 7.79
CA ALA A 75 -2.01 5.18 9.17
C ALA A 75 -3.09 5.94 9.98
N LEU A 76 -3.14 7.26 9.85
CA LEU A 76 -4.16 8.09 10.48
C LEU A 76 -5.57 7.74 9.97
N ALA A 77 -5.73 7.55 8.66
CA ALA A 77 -7.01 7.15 8.07
C ALA A 77 -7.48 5.80 8.61
N ALA A 78 -6.59 4.82 8.73
CA ALA A 78 -6.91 3.52 9.31
C ALA A 78 -7.31 3.64 10.79
N ASN A 79 -6.59 4.43 11.57
CA ASN A 79 -6.90 4.65 12.98
C ASN A 79 -8.26 5.33 13.18
N ASP A 80 -8.59 6.30 12.33
CA ASP A 80 -9.90 6.96 12.35
C ASP A 80 -11.06 6.00 12.02
N GLN A 81 -10.78 4.92 11.28
CA GLN A 81 -11.75 3.86 10.99
C GLN A 81 -11.82 2.77 12.09
N GLY A 82 -11.12 2.94 13.20
CA GLY A 82 -11.17 2.05 14.35
C GLY A 82 -10.14 0.92 14.32
N PHE A 83 -8.98 1.16 13.71
CA PHE A 83 -7.87 0.20 13.68
C PHE A 83 -6.70 0.67 14.53
N GLN A 84 -6.09 -0.24 15.28
CA GLN A 84 -4.75 -0.07 15.80
C GLN A 84 -3.75 -0.29 14.65
N VAL A 85 -2.66 0.47 14.64
CA VAL A 85 -1.72 0.52 13.53
C VAL A 85 -0.30 0.32 14.04
N GLU A 86 0.46 -0.53 13.36
CA GLU A 86 1.90 -0.53 13.40
C GLU A 86 2.43 0.03 12.09
N LEU A 87 3.22 1.08 12.17
CA LEU A 87 3.76 1.82 11.04
C LEU A 87 5.28 1.74 11.05
N PHE A 88 5.84 1.08 10.02
CA PHE A 88 7.28 0.96 9.84
C PHE A 88 7.74 1.84 8.67
N ILE A 89 8.79 2.59 8.89
CA ILE A 89 9.46 3.41 7.88
C ILE A 89 10.95 3.47 8.19
N ASN A 90 11.81 3.24 7.20
CA ASN A 90 13.26 3.16 7.39
C ASN A 90 13.99 4.51 7.29
N THR A 91 13.28 5.61 7.37
CA THR A 91 13.87 6.95 7.35
C THR A 91 13.10 7.90 8.26
N GLN A 92 13.79 8.88 8.84
CA GLN A 92 13.15 10.00 9.52
C GLN A 92 12.97 11.21 8.59
N ALA A 93 13.59 11.18 7.41
CA ALA A 93 13.42 12.22 6.40
C ALA A 93 12.02 12.20 5.79
N THR A 94 11.60 13.33 5.23
CA THR A 94 10.35 13.43 4.49
C THR A 94 10.37 12.48 3.28
N PRO A 95 9.41 11.55 3.16
CA PRO A 95 9.37 10.62 2.04
C PRO A 95 8.97 11.33 0.75
N PHE A 96 9.37 10.76 -0.39
CA PHE A 96 8.95 11.18 -1.74
C PHE A 96 9.43 12.57 -2.18
N LEU A 97 10.46 13.14 -1.56
CA LEU A 97 11.07 14.39 -2.03
C LEU A 97 11.89 14.20 -3.29
N GLU A 98 12.43 13.01 -3.51
CA GLU A 98 13.17 12.69 -4.72
C GLU A 98 12.27 12.83 -5.96
N GLY A 99 12.74 13.48 -7.00
CA GLY A 99 11.96 13.73 -8.20
C GLY A 99 11.05 14.95 -8.16
N VAL A 100 10.88 15.60 -7.01
CA VAL A 100 10.21 16.91 -6.91
C VAL A 100 11.21 18.00 -7.27
N ARG A 101 10.97 18.69 -8.38
CA ARG A 101 11.90 19.72 -8.87
C ARG A 101 11.65 21.10 -8.26
N SER A 102 10.40 21.40 -7.91
CA SER A 102 10.02 22.70 -7.36
C SER A 102 10.40 22.80 -5.88
N SER A 103 11.17 23.81 -5.50
CA SER A 103 11.50 24.10 -4.10
C SER A 103 10.26 24.38 -3.25
N ASN A 104 9.29 25.10 -3.81
CA ASN A 104 8.03 25.40 -3.11
C ASN A 104 7.24 24.12 -2.80
N LYS A 105 7.21 23.16 -3.74
CA LYS A 105 6.57 21.86 -3.50
C LYS A 105 7.30 21.05 -2.43
N LYS A 106 8.63 21.07 -2.41
CA LYS A 106 9.42 20.41 -1.37
C LYS A 106 9.11 20.99 0.01
N ASP A 107 9.05 22.30 0.13
CA ASP A 107 8.74 22.99 1.38
C ASP A 107 7.34 22.60 1.89
N ILE A 108 6.35 22.55 1.01
CA ILE A 108 4.99 22.10 1.35
C ILE A 108 4.98 20.65 1.83
N LEU A 109 5.67 19.77 1.11
CA LEU A 109 5.77 18.35 1.49
C LEU A 109 6.41 18.17 2.86
N GLU A 110 7.42 18.95 3.20
CA GLU A 110 8.07 18.92 4.52
C GLU A 110 7.11 19.41 5.62
N VAL A 111 6.37 20.48 5.39
CA VAL A 111 5.36 20.98 6.34
C VAL A 111 4.26 19.93 6.55
N VAL A 112 3.75 19.34 5.49
CA VAL A 112 2.70 18.31 5.57
C VAL A 112 3.22 17.06 6.27
N HIS A 113 4.45 16.65 5.99
CA HIS A 113 5.10 15.52 6.68
C HIS A 113 5.18 15.78 8.19
N GLU A 114 5.61 16.95 8.60
CA GLU A 114 5.69 17.30 10.02
C GLU A 114 4.32 17.32 10.69
N GLN A 115 3.30 17.82 10.02
CA GLN A 115 1.92 17.78 10.51
C GLN A 115 1.42 16.33 10.69
N PHE A 116 1.66 15.46 9.73
CA PHE A 116 1.32 14.04 9.84
C PHE A 116 2.08 13.36 10.97
N LYS A 117 3.37 13.65 11.10
CA LYS A 117 4.20 13.10 12.17
C LYS A 117 3.67 13.46 13.54
N GLN A 118 3.35 14.73 13.78
CA GLN A 118 2.79 15.19 15.05
C GLN A 118 1.45 14.50 15.36
N ARG A 119 0.58 14.33 14.35
CA ARG A 119 -0.70 13.63 14.53
C ARG A 119 -0.50 12.16 14.86
N VAL A 120 0.40 11.47 14.17
CA VAL A 120 0.74 10.06 14.44
C VAL A 120 1.29 9.91 15.86
N GLU A 121 2.23 10.74 16.26
CA GLU A 121 2.83 10.70 17.58
C GLU A 121 1.83 11.00 18.71
N SER A 122 0.76 11.72 18.42
CA SER A 122 -0.31 12.00 19.39
C SER A 122 -1.32 10.86 19.58
N ARG A 123 -1.29 9.82 18.72
CA ARG A 123 -2.23 8.70 18.74
C ARG A 123 -1.64 7.51 19.50
N THR A 124 -2.34 7.06 20.53
CA THR A 124 -1.94 5.89 21.33
C THR A 124 -2.05 4.57 20.58
N ASP A 125 -2.95 4.50 19.62
CA ASP A 125 -3.21 3.30 18.81
C ASP A 125 -2.36 3.20 17.54
N ILE A 126 -1.45 4.14 17.32
CA ILE A 126 -0.47 4.11 16.24
C ILE A 126 0.94 3.98 16.84
N LYS A 127 1.60 2.88 16.54
CA LYS A 127 2.99 2.65 16.92
C LYS A 127 3.89 2.89 15.71
N LEU A 128 4.68 3.96 15.78
CA LEU A 128 5.64 4.33 14.75
C LEU A 128 7.02 3.73 15.07
N HIS A 129 7.58 3.01 14.08
CA HIS A 129 8.89 2.39 14.16
C HIS A 129 9.77 2.86 13.00
N TYR A 130 10.87 3.56 13.33
CA TYR A 130 11.87 3.96 12.34
C TYR A 130 12.87 2.83 12.09
N GLN A 131 12.45 1.84 11.34
CA GLN A 131 13.25 0.68 10.99
C GLN A 131 12.77 0.04 9.70
N ASP A 132 13.61 -0.79 9.10
CA ASP A 132 13.26 -1.62 7.95
C ASP A 132 12.16 -2.61 8.30
N THR A 133 11.35 -2.92 7.29
CA THR A 133 10.38 -4.02 7.37
C THR A 133 10.99 -5.26 6.74
N SER A 134 11.29 -6.26 7.56
CA SER A 134 11.74 -7.57 7.08
C SER A 134 10.55 -8.41 6.60
N GLN A 135 10.83 -9.42 5.78
CA GLN A 135 9.82 -10.40 5.38
C GLN A 135 9.32 -11.21 6.59
N ASP A 136 10.19 -11.49 7.57
CA ASP A 136 9.81 -12.14 8.82
C ASP A 136 8.82 -11.30 9.62
N GLN A 137 8.96 -9.97 9.61
CA GLN A 137 8.01 -9.07 10.23
C GLN A 137 6.64 -9.13 9.54
N VAL A 138 6.61 -9.18 8.22
CA VAL A 138 5.35 -9.33 7.45
C VAL A 138 4.69 -10.66 7.80
N GLU A 139 5.43 -11.73 7.82
CA GLU A 139 4.93 -13.07 8.20
C GLU A 139 4.39 -13.08 9.64
N HIS A 140 5.09 -12.46 10.57
CA HIS A 140 4.64 -12.31 11.94
C HIS A 140 3.30 -11.57 12.03
N TRP A 141 3.14 -10.47 11.33
CA TRP A 141 1.87 -9.74 11.31
C TRP A 141 0.73 -10.58 10.76
N LEU A 142 0.93 -11.25 9.62
CA LEU A 142 -0.09 -12.10 9.02
C LEU A 142 -0.48 -13.26 9.93
N ASN A 143 0.47 -13.83 10.66
CA ASN A 143 0.22 -14.91 11.63
C ASN A 143 -0.46 -14.42 12.91
N ASN A 144 -0.45 -13.13 13.19
CA ASN A 144 -1.06 -12.51 14.37
C ASN A 144 -2.28 -11.66 14.02
N ASP A 145 -2.98 -12.01 12.95
CA ASP A 145 -4.26 -11.42 12.51
C ASP A 145 -4.18 -9.95 12.09
N TYR A 146 -3.00 -9.45 11.76
CA TYR A 146 -2.86 -8.14 11.11
C TYR A 146 -3.10 -8.25 9.62
N ALA A 147 -3.75 -7.23 9.05
CA ALA A 147 -3.73 -6.98 7.61
C ALA A 147 -2.57 -6.03 7.29
N VAL A 148 -1.90 -6.26 6.17
CA VAL A 148 -0.66 -5.55 5.85
C VAL A 148 -0.76 -4.93 4.47
N LEU A 149 -0.33 -3.67 4.36
CA LEU A 149 -0.05 -3.04 3.08
C LEU A 149 1.40 -2.56 3.05
N VAL A 150 2.01 -2.65 1.88
CA VAL A 150 3.41 -2.28 1.66
C VAL A 150 3.57 -1.40 0.44
N LEU A 151 4.58 -0.53 0.50
CA LEU A 151 5.03 0.23 -0.65
C LEU A 151 5.98 -0.62 -1.50
N ILE A 152 5.73 -0.66 -2.79
CA ILE A 152 6.64 -1.29 -3.76
C ILE A 152 6.98 -0.33 -4.89
N SER A 153 8.06 -0.63 -5.60
CA SER A 153 8.38 0.00 -6.88
C SER A 153 7.80 -0.83 -8.01
N THR A 154 7.05 -0.20 -8.90
CA THR A 154 6.46 -0.88 -10.07
C THR A 154 7.44 -1.10 -11.21
N TYR A 155 8.68 -0.59 -11.10
CA TYR A 155 9.68 -0.63 -12.18
C TYR A 155 9.86 -2.02 -12.81
N ARG A 156 9.80 -3.08 -12.02
CA ARG A 156 9.93 -4.45 -12.50
C ARG A 156 8.65 -5.03 -13.09
N LEU A 157 7.49 -4.41 -12.80
CA LEU A 157 6.19 -4.87 -13.28
C LEU A 157 5.82 -4.18 -14.61
N ASP A 158 6.07 -2.87 -14.72
CA ASP A 158 5.60 -2.07 -15.86
C ASP A 158 6.67 -1.11 -16.43
N GLY A 159 7.89 -1.13 -15.91
CA GLY A 159 8.98 -0.25 -16.32
C GLY A 159 8.90 1.18 -15.81
N ARG A 160 7.91 1.54 -15.00
CA ARG A 160 7.75 2.87 -14.41
C ARG A 160 8.38 2.94 -13.03
N LYS A 161 9.12 4.01 -12.74
CA LYS A 161 9.64 4.29 -11.39
C LYS A 161 8.60 5.07 -10.59
N ALA A 162 7.52 4.42 -10.20
CA ALA A 162 6.48 5.03 -9.39
C ALA A 162 6.31 4.27 -8.07
N PRO A 163 6.06 4.99 -6.95
CA PRO A 163 5.67 4.34 -5.70
C PRO A 163 4.28 3.76 -5.87
N HIS A 164 4.09 2.54 -5.39
CA HIS A 164 2.83 1.83 -5.52
C HIS A 164 2.50 1.07 -4.25
N TRP A 165 1.29 1.25 -3.74
CA TRP A 165 0.80 0.54 -2.56
C TRP A 165 0.04 -0.71 -2.97
N VAL A 166 0.34 -1.81 -2.29
CA VAL A 166 -0.35 -3.10 -2.48
C VAL A 166 -0.73 -3.70 -1.13
N ALA A 167 -1.78 -4.51 -1.10
CA ALA A 167 -2.17 -5.26 0.08
C ALA A 167 -1.56 -6.65 0.04
N VAL A 168 -0.87 -7.06 1.11
CA VAL A 168 -0.31 -8.40 1.23
C VAL A 168 -1.42 -9.36 1.64
N THR A 169 -1.60 -10.44 0.88
CA THR A 169 -2.68 -11.40 1.13
C THR A 169 -2.19 -12.72 1.74
N HIS A 170 -0.98 -13.10 1.45
CA HIS A 170 -0.39 -14.36 1.94
C HIS A 170 1.13 -14.35 1.80
N ILE A 171 1.81 -15.18 2.58
CA ILE A 171 3.23 -15.49 2.45
C ILE A 171 3.45 -16.99 2.62
N ASP A 172 4.27 -17.58 1.77
CA ASP A 172 4.74 -18.97 1.87
C ASP A 172 6.26 -19.06 1.74
N GLU A 173 6.81 -20.26 1.61
CA GLU A 173 8.26 -20.49 1.50
C GLU A 173 8.90 -19.76 0.30
N HIS A 174 8.15 -19.53 -0.77
CA HIS A 174 8.68 -19.07 -2.05
C HIS A 174 8.28 -17.65 -2.41
N CYS A 175 7.07 -17.23 -2.02
CA CYS A 175 6.46 -15.98 -2.47
C CYS A 175 5.75 -15.23 -1.35
N LEU A 176 5.70 -13.90 -1.51
CA LEU A 176 4.62 -13.09 -0.98
C LEU A 176 3.56 -12.92 -2.07
N TYR A 177 2.30 -12.87 -1.67
CA TYR A 177 1.18 -12.67 -2.57
C TYR A 177 0.50 -11.35 -2.23
N VAL A 178 0.21 -10.56 -3.25
CA VAL A 178 -0.35 -9.23 -3.08
C VAL A 178 -1.59 -9.02 -3.95
N HIS A 179 -2.51 -8.20 -3.47
CA HIS A 179 -3.54 -7.61 -4.30
C HIS A 179 -3.04 -6.28 -4.84
N ASP A 180 -3.01 -6.18 -6.15
CA ASP A 180 -2.67 -4.95 -6.85
C ASP A 180 -3.96 -4.17 -7.15
N PRO A 181 -4.14 -2.96 -6.61
CA PRO A 181 -5.31 -2.14 -6.89
C PRO A 181 -5.32 -1.54 -8.30
N ASP A 182 -4.19 -1.54 -8.99
CA ASP A 182 -4.07 -1.00 -10.34
C ASP A 182 -4.06 -2.12 -11.37
N CYS A 183 -5.22 -2.41 -11.92
CA CYS A 183 -5.42 -3.39 -12.98
C CYS A 183 -5.58 -2.74 -14.34
N GLU A 184 -4.88 -1.68 -14.64
CA GLU A 184 -4.74 -1.25 -16.03
C GLU A 184 -4.02 -2.34 -16.81
N ALA A 185 -4.78 -3.38 -17.10
CA ALA A 185 -4.43 -4.35 -18.11
C ALA A 185 -4.06 -3.60 -19.38
N SER A 186 -2.90 -3.94 -19.93
CA SER A 186 -2.54 -3.68 -21.32
C SER A 186 -3.74 -3.18 -22.14
N ALA A 187 -3.66 -1.93 -22.59
CA ALA A 187 -4.64 -1.32 -23.47
C ALA A 187 -4.72 -2.09 -24.80
N SER A 188 -5.33 -3.23 -24.77
CA SER A 188 -5.86 -3.95 -25.93
C SER A 188 -7.36 -4.01 -25.78
N ASP A 189 -7.94 -3.22 -26.64
CA ASP A 189 -9.32 -2.99 -27.00
C ASP A 189 -10.13 -4.28 -27.08
N ASP A 190 -10.65 -4.78 -25.92
CA ASP A 190 -11.72 -5.76 -25.94
C ASP A 190 -12.47 -5.76 -24.60
N ARG A 191 -13.73 -5.36 -24.65
CA ARG A 191 -14.68 -5.33 -23.53
C ARG A 191 -14.92 -6.70 -22.86
N LYS A 192 -14.20 -7.73 -23.25
CA LYS A 192 -14.18 -9.05 -22.62
C LYS A 192 -13.05 -9.24 -21.59
N SER A 193 -12.13 -8.27 -21.46
CA SER A 193 -10.93 -8.41 -20.63
C SER A 193 -11.10 -8.02 -19.17
N ASN A 194 -12.19 -7.36 -18.76
CA ASN A 194 -12.35 -6.87 -17.40
C ASN A 194 -12.32 -7.96 -16.31
N LYS A 195 -12.78 -9.16 -16.62
CA LYS A 195 -12.75 -10.27 -15.64
C LYS A 195 -11.37 -10.92 -15.55
N GLN A 196 -10.67 -11.05 -16.67
CA GLN A 196 -9.35 -11.66 -16.70
C GLN A 196 -8.31 -10.73 -16.06
N GLY A 197 -8.33 -9.44 -16.37
CA GLY A 197 -7.47 -8.44 -15.73
C GLY A 197 -7.65 -8.40 -14.21
N ALA A 198 -8.89 -8.42 -13.74
CA ALA A 198 -9.20 -8.49 -12.31
C ALA A 198 -8.62 -9.75 -11.64
N ILE A 199 -8.60 -10.89 -12.31
CA ILE A 199 -7.99 -12.12 -11.80
C ILE A 199 -6.47 -11.99 -11.73
N ASP A 200 -5.85 -11.37 -12.74
CA ASP A 200 -4.39 -11.24 -12.82
C ASP A 200 -3.80 -10.28 -11.77
N CYS A 201 -4.64 -9.43 -11.17
CA CYS A 201 -4.23 -8.51 -10.10
C CYS A 201 -4.52 -9.01 -8.69
N GLN A 202 -5.11 -10.20 -8.55
CA GLN A 202 -5.39 -10.83 -7.28
C GLN A 202 -4.35 -11.89 -6.95
N HIS A 203 -3.88 -11.88 -5.69
CA HIS A 203 -2.87 -12.82 -5.21
C HIS A 203 -1.67 -12.94 -6.16
N VAL A 204 -1.17 -11.78 -6.61
CA VAL A 204 0.00 -11.71 -7.48
C VAL A 204 1.22 -12.23 -6.74
N PRO A 205 1.89 -13.29 -7.23
CA PRO A 205 3.06 -13.83 -6.57
C PRO A 205 4.29 -12.95 -6.82
N ILE A 206 4.96 -12.59 -5.74
CA ILE A 206 6.27 -11.94 -5.77
C ILE A 206 7.26 -12.88 -5.10
N ALA A 207 8.26 -13.35 -5.85
CA ALA A 207 9.28 -14.21 -5.27
C ALA A 207 9.95 -13.53 -4.06
N ARG A 208 10.18 -14.27 -2.99
CA ARG A 208 10.81 -13.73 -1.77
C ARG A 208 12.17 -13.10 -2.06
N THR A 209 12.91 -13.64 -3.02
CA THR A 209 14.20 -13.10 -3.48
C THR A 209 14.07 -11.75 -4.19
N ASP A 210 12.91 -11.44 -4.77
CA ASP A 210 12.65 -10.19 -5.49
C ASP A 210 11.98 -9.14 -4.61
N PHE A 211 11.25 -9.56 -3.57
CA PHE A 211 10.44 -8.67 -2.74
C PHE A 211 11.28 -7.58 -2.06
N ASP A 212 12.45 -7.90 -1.53
CA ASP A 212 13.31 -6.93 -0.87
C ASP A 212 13.76 -5.81 -1.80
N LYS A 213 13.99 -6.13 -3.07
CA LYS A 213 14.34 -5.14 -4.09
C LYS A 213 13.12 -4.32 -4.54
N MET A 214 11.96 -4.95 -4.68
CA MET A 214 10.73 -4.27 -5.08
C MET A 214 10.21 -3.35 -3.98
N SER A 215 10.38 -3.70 -2.71
CA SER A 215 9.93 -2.92 -1.57
C SER A 215 10.87 -1.80 -1.14
N ALA A 216 11.98 -1.59 -1.85
CA ALA A 216 12.90 -0.47 -1.66
C ALA A 216 12.71 0.54 -2.79
N PHE A 217 12.08 1.68 -2.48
CA PHE A 217 11.72 2.69 -3.47
C PHE A 217 12.73 3.83 -3.55
N GLY A 218 13.07 4.19 -4.81
CA GLY A 218 13.93 5.34 -5.12
C GLY A 218 15.40 5.14 -4.78
N ALA A 219 16.20 6.19 -4.96
CA ALA A 219 17.63 6.19 -4.68
C ALA A 219 17.91 6.04 -3.18
N SER A 220 17.04 6.59 -2.33
CA SER A 220 17.13 6.47 -0.86
C SER A 220 16.76 5.09 -0.32
N LYS A 221 16.26 4.20 -1.17
CA LYS A 221 15.80 2.86 -0.76
C LYS A 221 14.71 2.93 0.32
N LEU A 222 13.73 3.82 0.15
CA LEU A 222 12.60 3.95 1.07
C LEU A 222 11.85 2.64 1.19
N ARG A 223 11.69 2.16 2.43
CA ARG A 223 10.89 0.99 2.76
C ARG A 223 9.90 1.34 3.85
N THR A 224 8.63 1.11 3.60
CA THR A 224 7.56 1.37 4.55
C THR A 224 6.44 0.35 4.41
N ALA A 225 5.87 -0.02 5.55
CA ALA A 225 4.76 -0.95 5.65
C ALA A 225 3.81 -0.52 6.75
N ILE A 226 2.55 -0.83 6.59
CA ILE A 226 1.48 -0.53 7.54
C ILE A 226 0.75 -1.82 7.87
N ALA A 227 0.70 -2.19 9.15
CA ALA A 227 -0.05 -3.32 9.64
C ALA A 227 -1.22 -2.83 10.50
N ILE A 228 -2.40 -3.34 10.27
CA ILE A 228 -3.63 -2.91 10.93
C ILE A 228 -4.39 -4.09 11.54
N LYS A 229 -5.07 -3.80 12.64
CA LYS A 229 -5.93 -4.74 13.36
C LYS A 229 -7.04 -3.96 14.03
N PRO A 230 -8.30 -4.45 14.10
CA PRO A 230 -9.35 -3.76 14.84
C PRO A 230 -8.97 -3.49 16.29
N ILE A 231 -9.38 -2.33 16.81
CA ILE A 231 -9.24 -1.97 18.22
C ILE A 231 -10.16 -2.83 19.08
#